data_1dbfda4e6543af0c5646c20d2d8e03ab
#
_entry.id   1dbfda4e6543af0c5646c20d2d8e03ab
#
_cell.length_a   1.000
_cell.length_b   1.000
_cell.length_c   1.000
_cell.angle_alpha   90.00
_cell.angle_beta   90.00
_cell.angle_gamma   90.00
#
_symmetry.space_group_name_H-M   'P 1'
#
loop_
_entity.id
_entity.type
_entity.pdbx_description
1 polymer ?
#
loop_
_entity_poly.entity_id
_entity_poly.type
_entity_poly.pdbx_seq_one_letter_code
_entity_poly.pdbx_strand_id
1 'polypeptide(L)'
;MKISIINFSLIFKNKIIIIALITWILNQAIKLFIFYITEKKWDMMRFFGAGGMPSTHSALSMCVVVTIGFAEGWDSSLFALALAISFIVMADAAGVRRETGEQAKVLNKIILEFFKERKIRDKNFEELIGHTPFEVIVGAFIGIIMACILYGNLNF
;
A
#
# COMPACT_ATOMS: atom_id res chain seq x y z
N MET A 1 -10.93 -39.03 -4.54
CA MET A 1 -10.47 -37.62 -4.61
C MET A 1 -9.43 -37.43 -3.52
N LYS A 2 -8.13 -37.46 -3.87
CA LYS A 2 -7.04 -37.23 -2.88
C LYS A 2 -7.08 -35.75 -2.53
N ILE A 3 -7.44 -35.43 -1.29
CA ILE A 3 -7.23 -34.08 -0.74
C ILE A 3 -5.73 -33.90 -0.71
N SER A 4 -5.20 -33.12 -1.65
CA SER A 4 -3.81 -32.72 -1.66
C SER A 4 -3.57 -31.92 -0.37
N ILE A 5 -2.78 -32.47 0.55
CA ILE A 5 -2.33 -31.77 1.73
C ILE A 5 -1.65 -30.50 1.24
N ILE A 6 -2.23 -29.35 1.56
CA ILE A 6 -1.68 -28.04 1.19
C ILE A 6 -0.28 -27.96 1.80
N ASN A 7 0.72 -28.05 0.92
CA ASN A 7 2.10 -27.97 1.39
C ASN A 7 2.48 -26.49 1.58
N PHE A 8 2.25 -25.99 2.79
CA PHE A 8 2.54 -24.59 3.15
C PHE A 8 3.98 -24.16 2.83
N SER A 9 4.92 -25.11 2.77
CA SER A 9 6.30 -24.77 2.41
C SER A 9 6.44 -24.23 0.97
N LEU A 10 5.50 -24.53 0.07
CA LEU A 10 5.52 -24.00 -1.29
C LEU A 10 5.23 -22.49 -1.35
N ILE A 11 4.53 -21.94 -0.37
CA ILE A 11 4.28 -20.49 -0.28
C ILE A 11 5.60 -19.74 -0.13
N PHE A 12 6.53 -20.29 0.66
CA PHE A 12 7.87 -19.71 0.86
C PHE A 12 8.83 -19.89 -0.32
N LYS A 13 8.41 -20.62 -1.36
CA LYS A 13 9.13 -20.74 -2.64
C LYS A 13 8.52 -19.91 -3.76
N ASN A 14 7.38 -19.27 -3.50
CA ASN A 14 6.70 -18.44 -4.50
C ASN A 14 7.43 -17.11 -4.63
N LYS A 15 8.12 -16.89 -5.76
CA LYS A 15 8.86 -15.67 -6.06
C LYS A 15 7.99 -14.41 -5.95
N ILE A 16 6.75 -14.48 -6.44
CA ILE A 16 5.83 -13.34 -6.45
C ILE A 16 5.57 -12.88 -5.01
N ILE A 17 5.28 -13.83 -4.11
CA ILE A 17 5.02 -13.54 -2.68
C ILE A 17 6.26 -12.97 -2.01
N ILE A 18 7.43 -13.56 -2.25
CA ILE A 18 8.69 -13.13 -1.61
C ILE A 18 9.05 -11.71 -2.06
N ILE A 19 9.00 -11.45 -3.37
CA ILE A 19 9.31 -10.13 -3.94
C ILE A 19 8.31 -9.09 -3.42
N ALA A 20 7.03 -9.44 -3.35
CA ALA A 20 6.00 -8.56 -2.81
C ALA A 20 6.26 -8.21 -1.33
N LEU A 21 6.62 -9.19 -0.49
CA LEU A 21 6.94 -8.97 0.91
C LEU A 21 8.19 -8.09 1.10
N ILE A 22 9.25 -8.34 0.34
CA ILE A 22 10.46 -7.51 0.37
C ILE A 22 10.12 -6.08 -0.05
N THR A 23 9.36 -5.91 -1.13
CA THR A 23 8.92 -4.60 -1.60
C THR A 23 8.10 -3.87 -0.56
N TRP A 24 7.19 -4.57 0.13
CA TRP A 24 6.39 -4.00 1.20
C TRP A 24 7.27 -3.49 2.35
N ILE A 25 8.21 -4.31 2.84
CA ILE A 25 9.13 -3.94 3.92
C ILE A 25 9.98 -2.73 3.52
N LEU A 26 10.56 -2.75 2.33
CA LEU A 26 11.41 -1.65 1.85
C LEU A 26 10.60 -0.36 1.65
N ASN A 27 9.39 -0.46 1.12
CA ASN A 27 8.53 0.71 0.97
C ASN A 27 8.15 1.33 2.32
N GLN A 28 7.87 0.49 3.34
CA GLN A 28 7.61 0.99 4.68
C GLN A 28 8.85 1.62 5.32
N ALA A 29 10.04 1.06 5.09
CA ALA A 29 11.29 1.67 5.53
C ALA A 29 11.53 3.04 4.89
N ILE A 30 11.29 3.17 3.57
CA ILE A 30 11.38 4.45 2.84
C ILE A 30 10.38 5.45 3.43
N LYS A 31 9.14 5.04 3.71
CA LYS A 31 8.12 5.89 4.33
C LYS A 31 8.56 6.42 5.69
N LEU A 32 9.09 5.55 6.56
CA LEU A 32 9.62 5.97 7.86
C LEU A 32 10.79 6.95 7.72
N PHE A 33 11.69 6.70 6.78
CA PHE A 33 12.83 7.56 6.52
C PHE A 33 12.41 8.95 6.04
N ILE A 34 11.47 9.01 5.08
CA ILE A 34 10.92 10.29 4.60
C ILE A 34 10.23 11.04 5.75
N PHE A 35 9.41 10.34 6.55
CA PHE A 35 8.77 10.95 7.72
C PHE A 35 9.79 11.51 8.73
N TYR A 36 10.84 10.75 9.02
CA TYR A 36 11.90 11.20 9.93
C TYR A 36 12.60 12.47 9.42
N ILE A 37 12.88 12.57 8.11
CA ILE A 37 13.51 13.77 7.54
C ILE A 37 12.58 14.98 7.62
N THR A 38 11.28 14.77 7.37
CA THR A 38 10.29 15.85 7.30
C THR A 38 9.90 16.36 8.68
N GLU A 39 9.61 15.46 9.62
CA GLU A 39 9.07 15.80 10.95
C GLU A 39 10.11 15.77 12.05
N LYS A 40 11.31 15.24 11.77
CA LYS A 40 12.41 15.02 12.74
C LYS A 40 11.97 14.25 14.00
N LYS A 41 11.00 13.38 13.86
CA LYS A 41 10.46 12.53 14.93
C LYS A 41 10.42 11.08 14.49
N TRP A 42 10.71 10.17 15.42
CA TRP A 42 10.53 8.75 15.21
C TRP A 42 9.13 8.33 15.66
N ASP A 43 8.33 7.80 14.75
CA ASP A 43 7.03 7.25 15.05
C ASP A 43 6.88 5.87 14.41
N MET A 44 7.16 4.83 15.22
CA MET A 44 7.08 3.43 14.77
C MET A 44 5.64 3.00 14.43
N MET A 45 4.61 3.67 14.94
CA MET A 45 3.22 3.35 14.58
C MET A 45 2.94 3.66 13.10
N ARG A 46 3.67 4.60 12.51
CA ARG A 46 3.56 4.91 11.08
C ARG A 46 4.08 3.80 10.16
N PHE A 47 4.88 2.86 10.67
CA PHE A 47 5.28 1.68 9.91
C PHE A 47 4.06 0.84 9.50
N PHE A 48 3.04 0.76 10.35
CA PHE A 48 1.80 0.05 10.08
C PHE A 48 0.66 0.98 9.63
N GLY A 49 0.87 2.29 9.67
CA GLY A 49 -0.13 3.29 9.37
C GLY A 49 -0.43 3.43 7.88
N ALA A 50 -1.68 3.75 7.56
CA ALA A 50 -2.09 4.19 6.24
C ALA A 50 -1.70 5.67 6.02
N GLY A 51 -1.44 6.04 4.75
CA GLY A 51 -1.06 7.41 4.37
C GLY A 51 0.46 7.65 4.32
N GLY A 52 0.84 8.81 3.80
CA GLY A 52 2.23 9.22 3.58
C GLY A 52 2.87 8.66 2.32
N MET A 53 3.94 9.33 1.89
CA MET A 53 4.71 9.00 0.69
C MET A 53 5.84 8.02 1.01
N PRO A 54 6.09 7.02 0.14
CA PRO A 54 5.34 6.60 -1.06
C PRO A 54 4.14 5.71 -0.72
N SER A 55 3.16 5.62 -1.64
CA SER A 55 1.99 4.76 -1.48
C SER A 55 2.37 3.28 -1.48
N THR A 56 2.13 2.61 -0.37
CA THR A 56 2.41 1.17 -0.23
C THR A 56 1.47 0.31 -1.08
N HIS A 57 0.21 0.74 -1.24
CA HIS A 57 -0.77 0.05 -2.07
C HIS A 57 -0.31 0.01 -3.52
N SER A 58 0.15 1.15 -4.05
CA SER A 58 0.62 1.26 -5.42
C SER A 58 1.94 0.52 -5.64
N ALA A 59 2.87 0.63 -4.69
CA ALA A 59 4.15 -0.06 -4.77
C ALA A 59 3.96 -1.59 -4.78
N LEU A 60 3.13 -2.10 -3.86
CA LEU A 60 2.86 -3.52 -3.76
C LEU A 60 2.11 -4.05 -4.98
N SER A 61 1.03 -3.38 -5.40
CA SER A 61 0.21 -3.84 -6.52
C SER A 61 0.99 -3.85 -7.84
N MET A 62 1.75 -2.79 -8.14
CA MET A 62 2.57 -2.74 -9.36
C MET A 62 3.76 -3.69 -9.31
N CYS A 63 4.36 -3.92 -8.14
CA CYS A 63 5.38 -4.95 -7.97
C CYS A 63 4.84 -6.34 -8.32
N VAL A 64 3.67 -6.70 -7.84
CA VAL A 64 3.02 -7.98 -8.16
C VAL A 64 2.72 -8.08 -9.65
N VAL A 65 2.18 -7.05 -10.28
CA VAL A 65 1.89 -7.01 -11.73
C VAL A 65 3.14 -7.31 -12.54
N VAL A 66 4.23 -6.57 -12.28
CA VAL A 66 5.47 -6.72 -13.04
C VAL A 66 6.11 -8.10 -12.79
N THR A 67 6.07 -8.58 -11.55
CA THR A 67 6.59 -9.91 -11.23
C THR A 67 5.81 -11.01 -11.93
N ILE A 68 4.49 -10.90 -12.04
CA ILE A 68 3.65 -11.83 -12.81
C ILE A 68 3.99 -11.75 -14.30
N GLY A 69 4.19 -10.54 -14.84
CA GLY A 69 4.61 -10.37 -16.24
C GLY A 69 5.90 -11.10 -16.57
N PHE A 70 6.89 -11.08 -15.64
CA PHE A 70 8.13 -11.84 -15.79
C PHE A 70 7.94 -13.35 -15.60
N ALA A 71 7.04 -13.78 -14.72
CA ALA A 71 6.86 -15.20 -14.38
C ALA A 71 5.98 -15.94 -15.41
N GLU A 72 4.89 -15.31 -15.84
CA GLU A 72 3.82 -15.95 -16.62
C GLU A 72 3.70 -15.40 -18.05
N GLY A 73 4.44 -14.34 -18.37
CA GLY A 73 4.36 -13.62 -19.64
C GLY A 73 3.44 -12.40 -19.59
N TRP A 74 3.84 -11.40 -20.38
CA TRP A 74 3.11 -10.11 -20.48
C TRP A 74 1.78 -10.22 -21.25
N ASP A 75 1.59 -11.30 -21.99
CA ASP A 75 0.38 -11.64 -22.75
C ASP A 75 -0.54 -12.60 -21.98
N SER A 76 -0.18 -13.00 -20.77
CA SER A 76 -0.96 -13.94 -19.96
C SER A 76 -2.24 -13.28 -19.41
N SER A 77 -3.31 -14.09 -19.29
CA SER A 77 -4.55 -13.66 -18.65
C SER A 77 -4.35 -13.27 -17.18
N LEU A 78 -3.36 -13.88 -16.51
CA LEU A 78 -3.03 -13.57 -15.12
C LEU A 78 -2.42 -12.18 -15.01
N PHE A 79 -1.53 -11.80 -15.94
CA PHE A 79 -0.99 -10.44 -16.02
C PHE A 79 -2.09 -9.41 -16.25
N ALA A 80 -2.99 -9.66 -17.21
CA ALA A 80 -4.10 -8.75 -17.49
C ALA A 80 -5.01 -8.55 -16.28
N LEU A 81 -5.34 -9.64 -15.57
CA LEU A 81 -6.13 -9.60 -14.34
C LEU A 81 -5.42 -8.82 -13.24
N ALA A 82 -4.13 -9.12 -12.99
CA ALA A 82 -3.33 -8.41 -11.99
C ALA A 82 -3.25 -6.91 -12.29
N LEU A 83 -3.07 -6.53 -13.55
CA LEU A 83 -3.03 -5.13 -13.99
C LEU A 83 -4.37 -4.43 -13.73
N ALA A 84 -5.49 -5.07 -14.07
CA ALA A 84 -6.82 -4.51 -13.82
C ALA A 84 -7.07 -4.29 -12.31
N ILE A 85 -6.72 -5.27 -11.48
CA ILE A 85 -6.83 -5.15 -10.01
C ILE A 85 -5.92 -4.01 -9.49
N SER A 86 -4.70 -3.91 -10.02
CA SER A 86 -3.77 -2.84 -9.62
C SER A 86 -4.34 -1.45 -9.90
N PHE A 87 -4.97 -1.24 -11.06
CA PHE A 87 -5.65 0.03 -11.35
C PHE A 87 -6.77 0.34 -10.35
N ILE A 88 -7.58 -0.65 -9.99
CA ILE A 88 -8.64 -0.47 -8.98
C ILE A 88 -8.04 -0.07 -7.63
N VAL A 89 -6.98 -0.78 -7.19
CA VAL A 89 -6.29 -0.49 -5.92
C VAL A 89 -5.68 0.92 -5.91
N MET A 90 -5.06 1.34 -7.01
CA MET A 90 -4.47 2.67 -7.12
C MET A 90 -5.53 3.77 -7.18
N ALA A 91 -6.65 3.54 -7.87
CA ALA A 91 -7.77 4.47 -7.93
C ALA A 91 -8.43 4.63 -6.54
N ASP A 92 -8.63 3.53 -5.81
CA ASP A 92 -9.12 3.57 -4.44
C ASP A 92 -8.17 4.37 -3.52
N ALA A 93 -6.88 4.11 -3.59
CA ALA A 93 -5.87 4.78 -2.79
C ALA A 93 -5.83 6.31 -3.04
N ALA A 94 -6.02 6.75 -4.29
CA ALA A 94 -5.99 8.16 -4.68
C ALA A 94 -7.35 8.89 -4.50
N GLY A 95 -8.46 8.17 -4.61
CA GLY A 95 -9.81 8.71 -4.60
C GLY A 95 -10.56 8.45 -3.30
N VAL A 96 -11.13 7.27 -3.18
CA VAL A 96 -12.10 6.93 -2.11
C VAL A 96 -11.55 7.21 -0.70
N ARG A 97 -10.32 6.80 -0.43
CA ARG A 97 -9.70 7.03 0.89
C ARG A 97 -9.42 8.49 1.17
N ARG A 98 -9.11 9.28 0.15
CA ARG A 98 -8.92 10.71 0.30
C ARG A 98 -10.23 11.40 0.64
N GLU A 99 -11.32 11.07 -0.05
CA GLU A 99 -12.65 11.62 0.23
C GLU A 99 -13.14 11.24 1.62
N THR A 100 -12.91 9.99 2.05
CA THR A 100 -13.27 9.56 3.40
C THR A 100 -12.52 10.37 4.47
N GLY A 101 -11.25 10.69 4.25
CA GLY A 101 -10.47 11.55 5.15
C GLY A 101 -11.01 12.99 5.21
N GLU A 102 -11.39 13.56 4.07
CA GLU A 102 -12.03 14.89 4.05
C GLU A 102 -13.40 14.88 4.76
N GLN A 103 -14.20 13.82 4.58
CA GLN A 103 -15.47 13.65 5.32
C GLN A 103 -15.23 13.58 6.83
N ALA A 104 -14.21 12.84 7.28
CA ALA A 104 -13.85 12.77 8.70
C ALA A 104 -13.47 14.15 9.27
N LYS A 105 -12.73 14.97 8.53
CA LYS A 105 -12.41 16.36 8.94
C LYS A 105 -13.65 17.21 9.10
N VAL A 106 -14.59 17.14 8.14
CA VAL A 106 -15.84 17.89 8.20
C VAL A 106 -16.66 17.45 9.39
N LEU A 107 -16.78 16.15 9.64
CA LEU A 107 -17.49 15.60 10.79
C LEU A 107 -16.87 16.05 12.12
N ASN A 108 -15.54 16.00 12.23
CA ASN A 108 -14.82 16.46 13.42
C ASN A 108 -15.08 17.95 13.68
N LYS A 109 -15.10 18.76 12.61
CA LYS A 109 -15.41 20.20 12.72
C LYS A 109 -16.83 20.44 13.19
N ILE A 110 -17.82 19.73 12.64
CA ILE A 110 -19.22 19.81 13.06
C ILE A 110 -19.35 19.43 14.55
N ILE A 111 -18.72 18.33 14.97
CA ILE A 111 -18.73 17.92 16.38
C ILE A 111 -18.14 19.00 17.28
N LEU A 112 -17.01 19.59 16.93
CA LEU A 112 -16.39 20.66 17.69
C LEU A 112 -17.26 21.91 17.78
N GLU A 113 -17.98 22.26 16.71
CA GLU A 113 -18.86 23.40 16.70
C GLU A 113 -20.15 23.19 17.53
N PHE A 114 -20.78 22.00 17.44
CA PHE A 114 -21.99 21.66 18.18
C PHE A 114 -21.76 21.42 19.68
N PHE A 115 -20.58 20.91 20.05
CA PHE A 115 -20.28 20.52 21.44
C PHE A 115 -19.33 21.48 22.14
N LYS A 116 -19.17 22.71 21.65
CA LYS A 116 -18.32 23.76 22.25
C LYS A 116 -18.60 24.00 23.73
N GLU A 117 -19.82 23.75 24.20
CA GLU A 117 -20.24 23.96 25.59
C GLU A 117 -20.29 22.68 26.45
N ARG A 118 -20.19 21.49 25.86
CA ARG A 118 -20.17 20.24 26.61
C ARG A 118 -18.85 19.56 26.39
N LYS A 119 -18.13 19.29 27.48
CA LYS A 119 -16.91 18.46 27.52
C LYS A 119 -17.21 17.00 27.11
N ILE A 120 -17.64 16.78 25.89
CA ILE A 120 -17.65 15.44 25.30
C ILE A 120 -16.27 15.23 24.68
N ARG A 121 -15.38 14.77 25.50
CA ARG A 121 -14.03 14.39 25.21
C ARG A 121 -14.06 12.91 24.83
N ASP A 122 -14.58 12.53 23.63
CA ASP A 122 -14.39 11.15 23.23
C ASP A 122 -14.54 10.97 21.72
N LYS A 123 -13.41 10.54 21.13
CA LYS A 123 -13.22 10.02 19.78
C LYS A 123 -13.47 11.00 18.64
N ASN A 124 -12.45 11.81 18.37
CA ASN A 124 -12.30 12.35 17.03
C ASN A 124 -12.22 11.18 16.03
N PHE A 125 -12.95 11.26 14.94
CA PHE A 125 -12.76 10.33 13.82
C PHE A 125 -11.31 10.43 13.35
N GLU A 126 -10.66 9.31 13.16
CA GLU A 126 -9.32 9.28 12.56
C GLU A 126 -9.41 9.88 11.15
N GLU A 127 -8.73 11.00 10.97
CA GLU A 127 -8.59 11.64 9.67
C GLU A 127 -7.59 10.84 8.84
N LEU A 128 -8.02 9.69 8.33
CA LEU A 128 -7.23 8.87 7.43
C LEU A 128 -7.11 9.62 6.09
N ILE A 129 -6.09 10.45 5.99
CA ILE A 129 -5.79 11.17 4.75
C ILE A 129 -5.34 10.13 3.73
N GLY A 130 -6.16 9.93 2.68
CA GLY A 130 -5.78 9.09 1.55
C GLY A 130 -4.55 9.64 0.82
N HIS A 131 -4.03 8.87 -0.11
CA HIS A 131 -2.86 9.27 -0.87
C HIS A 131 -3.18 10.33 -1.92
N THR A 132 -2.26 11.26 -2.13
CA THR A 132 -2.31 12.15 -3.29
C THR A 132 -2.00 11.35 -4.56
N PRO A 133 -2.49 11.76 -5.77
CA PRO A 133 -2.14 11.12 -7.02
C PRO A 133 -0.63 11.00 -7.24
N PHE A 134 0.15 11.98 -6.77
CA PHE A 134 1.59 11.96 -6.84
C PHE A 134 2.22 10.83 -6.01
N GLU A 135 1.75 10.63 -4.79
CA GLU A 135 2.20 9.53 -3.92
C GLU A 135 1.89 8.16 -4.51
N VAL A 136 0.74 8.04 -5.20
CA VAL A 136 0.32 6.83 -5.91
C VAL A 136 1.26 6.54 -7.07
N ILE A 137 1.58 7.54 -7.89
CA ILE A 137 2.50 7.41 -9.02
C ILE A 137 3.91 7.03 -8.55
N VAL A 138 4.44 7.73 -7.55
CA VAL A 138 5.77 7.42 -6.99
C VAL A 138 5.80 5.99 -6.42
N GLY A 139 4.76 5.58 -5.70
CA GLY A 139 4.64 4.22 -5.20
C GLY A 139 4.66 3.19 -6.33
N ALA A 140 3.90 3.42 -7.42
CA ALA A 140 3.86 2.53 -8.57
C ALA A 140 5.26 2.37 -9.22
N PHE A 141 5.99 3.46 -9.40
CA PHE A 141 7.36 3.42 -9.94
C PHE A 141 8.31 2.62 -9.03
N ILE A 142 8.22 2.80 -7.72
CA ILE A 142 9.02 2.02 -6.77
C ILE A 142 8.68 0.52 -6.91
N GLY A 143 7.41 0.16 -7.00
CA GLY A 143 7.00 -1.23 -7.19
C GLY A 143 7.57 -1.86 -8.46
N ILE A 144 7.53 -1.13 -9.58
CA ILE A 144 8.11 -1.56 -10.87
C ILE A 144 9.61 -1.80 -10.73
N ILE A 145 10.35 -0.82 -10.19
CA ILE A 145 11.79 -0.90 -10.01
C ILE A 145 12.17 -2.08 -9.13
N MET A 146 11.47 -2.25 -8.01
CA MET A 146 11.72 -3.36 -7.07
C MET A 146 11.48 -4.72 -7.73
N ALA A 147 10.41 -4.87 -8.51
CA ALA A 147 10.14 -6.10 -9.25
C ALA A 147 11.26 -6.40 -10.25
N CYS A 148 11.70 -5.40 -11.04
CA CYS A 148 12.79 -5.57 -12.00
C CYS A 148 14.11 -6.00 -11.33
N ILE A 149 14.48 -5.35 -10.23
CA ILE A 149 15.72 -5.65 -9.50
C ILE A 149 15.65 -7.04 -8.85
N LEU A 150 14.57 -7.31 -8.11
CA LEU A 150 14.48 -8.53 -7.31
C LEU A 150 14.24 -9.77 -8.17
N TYR A 151 13.45 -9.68 -9.24
CA TYR A 151 13.15 -10.82 -10.09
C TYR A 151 14.39 -11.36 -10.80
N GLY A 152 15.29 -10.46 -11.23
CA GLY A 152 16.55 -10.84 -11.88
C GLY A 152 17.62 -11.36 -10.92
N ASN A 153 17.60 -10.95 -9.66
CA ASN A 153 18.63 -11.30 -8.67
C ASN A 153 18.25 -12.49 -7.77
N LEU A 154 16.97 -12.82 -7.64
CA LEU A 154 16.51 -13.96 -6.84
C LEU A 154 16.44 -15.21 -7.72
N ASN A 155 17.51 -15.99 -7.68
CA ASN A 155 17.56 -17.32 -8.28
C ASN A 155 17.06 -18.35 -7.26
N PHE A 156 15.84 -18.86 -7.43
CA PHE A 156 15.30 -20.01 -6.71
C PHE A 156 15.13 -21.18 -7.65
#